data_d650cc847c3c9f05cc7b470dc0fdf809
#
_entry.id   d650cc847c3c9f05cc7b470dc0fdf809
#
_cell.length_a   1.000
_cell.length_b   1.000
_cell.length_c   1.000
_cell.angle_alpha   90.00
_cell.angle_beta   90.00
_cell.angle_gamma   90.00
#
_symmetry.space_group_name_H-M   'P 1'
#
loop_
_entity.id
_entity.type
_entity.pdbx_description
1 polymer ?
#
loop_
_entity_poly.entity_id
_entity_poly.type
_entity_poly.pdbx_seq_one_letter_code
_entity_poly.pdbx_strand_id
1 'polypeptide(L)'
;IAIDMNWEKMYEGRTDHHMSEAENIQLDKMNKIVEIRKNIQNKNKRVGEFLGIIKFSLNGAELFVKKYEELIKIHNGTFQQAPSISKAYITDMIQELINSKISIEPIFVSGKWCEIDTMQDLKNAEKIFSFNHIL
;
A
#
# COMPACT_ATOMS: atom_id res chain seq x y z
N ILE A 1 -2.38 -7.63 -4.56
CA ILE A 1 -1.51 -6.89 -3.63
C ILE A 1 -1.85 -7.26 -2.19
N ALA A 2 -0.86 -7.29 -1.29
CA ALA A 2 -1.04 -7.66 0.10
C ALA A 2 -1.64 -6.50 0.91
N ILE A 3 -2.64 -6.81 1.74
CA ILE A 3 -3.40 -5.83 2.54
C ILE A 3 -3.60 -6.37 3.96
N ASP A 4 -3.34 -5.55 4.98
CA ASP A 4 -3.80 -5.81 6.34
C ASP A 4 -5.02 -4.93 6.67
N MET A 5 -6.11 -5.59 7.09
CA MET A 5 -7.34 -4.90 7.50
C MET A 5 -7.34 -4.49 8.98
N ASN A 6 -6.36 -4.97 9.76
CA ASN A 6 -6.18 -4.64 11.18
C ASN A 6 -4.97 -3.72 11.41
N TRP A 7 -4.51 -3.08 10.38
CA TRP A 7 -3.29 -2.28 10.29
C TRP A 7 -3.14 -1.20 11.37
N GLU A 8 -4.24 -0.59 11.83
CA GLU A 8 -4.21 0.49 12.82
C GLU A 8 -3.48 0.07 14.11
N LYS A 9 -3.57 -1.22 14.47
CA LYS A 9 -2.86 -1.77 15.64
C LYS A 9 -1.34 -1.71 15.52
N MET A 10 -0.81 -1.72 14.29
CA MET A 10 0.62 -1.64 14.05
C MET A 10 1.19 -0.24 14.31
N TYR A 11 0.30 0.77 14.38
CA TYR A 11 0.66 2.15 14.68
C TYR A 11 0.54 2.51 16.17
N GLU A 12 0.03 1.60 16.99
CA GLU A 12 -0.06 1.82 18.44
C GLU A 12 1.33 2.03 19.04
N GLY A 13 1.56 3.23 19.60
CA GLY A 13 2.84 3.61 20.19
C GLY A 13 3.95 4.00 19.19
N ARG A 14 3.69 4.04 17.87
CA ARG A 14 4.61 4.62 16.88
C ARG A 14 4.51 6.14 16.92
N THR A 15 5.63 6.81 17.20
CA THR A 15 5.75 8.27 17.23
C THR A 15 6.65 8.82 16.12
N ASP A 16 7.61 8.01 15.67
CA ASP A 16 8.60 8.40 14.67
C ASP A 16 8.08 8.21 13.24
N HIS A 17 7.03 7.40 13.07
CA HIS A 17 6.30 7.21 11.82
C HIS A 17 4.80 7.31 12.08
N HIS A 18 4.19 8.38 11.61
CA HIS A 18 2.78 8.68 11.89
C HIS A 18 1.83 7.85 11.04
N MET A 19 0.67 7.52 11.59
CA MET A 19 -0.43 6.82 10.89
C MET A 19 -0.85 7.51 9.58
N SER A 20 -0.65 8.82 9.47
CA SER A 20 -0.95 9.59 8.24
C SER A 20 -0.04 9.25 7.07
N GLU A 21 1.09 8.58 7.31
CA GLU A 21 2.01 8.12 6.27
C GLU A 21 1.60 6.76 5.68
N ALA A 22 0.67 6.06 6.34
CA ALA A 22 0.19 4.76 5.88
C ALA A 22 -0.35 4.82 4.46
N GLU A 23 0.09 3.90 3.61
CA GLU A 23 -0.45 3.70 2.27
C GLU A 23 -1.71 2.86 2.34
N ASN A 24 -2.85 3.52 2.32
CA ASN A 24 -4.13 2.88 2.53
C ASN A 24 -4.78 2.38 1.24
N ILE A 25 -5.55 1.31 1.37
CA ILE A 25 -6.39 0.74 0.33
C ILE A 25 -7.83 0.73 0.80
N GLN A 26 -8.72 1.28 -0.02
CA GLN A 26 -10.16 1.19 0.21
C GLN A 26 -10.75 0.05 -0.62
N LEU A 27 -11.58 -0.74 0.04
CA LEU A 27 -12.34 -1.83 -0.59
C LEU A 27 -13.84 -1.47 -0.68
N ASP A 28 -14.46 -1.94 -1.75
CA ASP A 28 -15.93 -1.94 -1.85
C ASP A 28 -16.56 -3.11 -1.07
N LYS A 29 -17.90 -3.21 -1.14
CA LYS A 29 -18.66 -4.28 -0.46
C LYS A 29 -18.35 -5.68 -1.00
N MET A 30 -17.78 -5.78 -2.19
CA MET A 30 -17.41 -7.03 -2.85
C MET A 30 -15.92 -7.37 -2.70
N ASN A 31 -15.21 -6.67 -1.81
CA ASN A 31 -13.76 -6.77 -1.61
C ASN A 31 -12.91 -6.33 -2.82
N LYS A 32 -13.46 -5.57 -3.76
CA LYS A 32 -12.66 -5.01 -4.83
C LYS A 32 -11.93 -3.76 -4.36
N ILE A 33 -10.69 -3.60 -4.79
CA ILE A 33 -9.90 -2.40 -4.54
C ILE A 33 -10.46 -1.27 -5.41
N VAL A 34 -10.84 -0.16 -4.78
CA VAL A 34 -11.41 1.01 -5.45
C VAL A 34 -10.56 2.26 -5.33
N GLU A 35 -9.71 2.31 -4.30
CA GLU A 35 -8.82 3.43 -4.08
C GLU A 35 -7.55 2.96 -3.36
N ILE A 36 -6.39 3.49 -3.76
CA ILE A 36 -5.13 3.35 -3.04
C ILE A 36 -4.44 4.71 -2.97
N ARG A 37 -4.11 5.16 -1.79
CA ARG A 37 -3.34 6.38 -1.52
C ARG A 37 -2.99 6.51 -0.04
N LYS A 38 -2.10 7.44 0.27
CA LYS A 38 -1.83 7.80 1.66
C LYS A 38 -3.06 8.39 2.35
N ASN A 39 -3.20 8.07 3.63
CA ASN A 39 -4.10 8.72 4.57
C ASN A 39 -5.59 8.76 4.11
N ILE A 40 -6.17 7.60 3.81
CA ILE A 40 -7.60 7.50 3.54
C ILE A 40 -8.37 7.61 4.87
N GLN A 41 -8.82 8.82 5.21
CA GLN A 41 -9.59 9.08 6.42
C GLN A 41 -11.08 8.91 6.15
N ASN A 42 -11.61 7.71 6.34
CA ASN A 42 -13.05 7.51 6.32
C ASN A 42 -13.47 6.31 7.18
N LYS A 43 -13.93 6.57 8.39
CA LYS A 43 -14.35 5.55 9.37
C LYS A 43 -15.52 4.66 8.88
N ASN A 44 -16.25 5.08 7.87
CA ASN A 44 -17.37 4.31 7.31
C ASN A 44 -16.97 3.44 6.11
N LYS A 45 -15.70 3.45 5.73
CA LYS A 45 -15.16 2.68 4.61
C LYS A 45 -14.35 1.51 5.12
N ARG A 46 -14.28 0.46 4.31
CA ARG A 46 -13.37 -0.67 4.56
C ARG A 46 -11.99 -0.27 4.06
N VAL A 47 -11.14 0.13 4.97
CA VAL A 47 -9.78 0.60 4.68
C VAL A 47 -8.77 -0.34 5.33
N GLY A 48 -7.84 -0.83 4.54
CA GLY A 48 -6.66 -1.58 4.98
C GLY A 48 -5.38 -0.84 4.64
N GLU A 49 -4.26 -1.38 5.06
CA GLU A 49 -2.93 -0.89 4.69
C GLU A 49 -2.31 -1.78 3.61
N PHE A 50 -1.72 -1.15 2.63
CA PHE A 50 -0.89 -1.81 1.62
C PHE A 50 0.49 -2.14 2.22
N LEU A 51 0.87 -3.41 2.19
CA LEU A 51 2.09 -3.90 2.82
C LEU A 51 3.34 -3.84 1.92
N GLY A 52 3.32 -3.04 0.87
CA GLY A 52 4.45 -2.93 -0.06
C GLY A 52 4.68 -4.18 -0.93
N ILE A 53 3.83 -5.21 -0.84
CA ILE A 53 4.00 -6.49 -1.53
C ILE A 53 3.02 -6.61 -2.70
N ILE A 54 3.58 -6.75 -3.90
CA ILE A 54 2.83 -6.89 -5.15
C ILE A 54 3.28 -8.16 -5.88
N LYS A 55 2.31 -8.93 -6.37
CA LYS A 55 2.56 -10.00 -7.33
C LYS A 55 1.89 -9.64 -8.65
N PHE A 56 2.66 -9.58 -9.71
CA PHE A 56 2.14 -9.42 -11.07
C PHE A 56 2.02 -10.78 -11.76
N SER A 57 0.94 -10.97 -12.52
CA SER A 57 0.93 -11.96 -13.60
C SER A 57 1.76 -11.42 -14.77
N LEU A 58 2.11 -12.26 -15.74
CA LEU A 58 2.83 -11.81 -16.94
C LEU A 58 2.05 -10.68 -17.63
N ASN A 59 0.79 -10.90 -17.94
CA ASN A 59 -0.08 -9.88 -18.56
C ASN A 59 -0.22 -8.62 -17.70
N GLY A 60 -0.28 -8.76 -16.36
CA GLY A 60 -0.35 -7.63 -15.44
C GLY A 60 0.93 -6.79 -15.46
N ALA A 61 2.08 -7.42 -15.55
CA ALA A 61 3.37 -6.72 -15.68
C ALA A 61 3.48 -5.97 -17.03
N GLU A 62 3.09 -6.63 -18.12
CA GLU A 62 3.06 -6.01 -19.44
C GLU A 62 2.11 -4.80 -19.51
N LEU A 63 0.91 -4.92 -18.94
CA LEU A 63 -0.04 -3.81 -18.86
C LEU A 63 0.50 -2.65 -18.02
N PHE A 64 1.14 -2.95 -16.90
CA PHE A 64 1.75 -1.94 -16.04
C PHE A 64 2.83 -1.16 -16.79
N VAL A 65 3.78 -1.87 -17.40
CA VAL A 65 4.89 -1.26 -18.16
C VAL A 65 4.36 -0.43 -19.32
N LYS A 66 3.47 -0.99 -20.14
CA LYS A 66 2.85 -0.28 -21.27
C LYS A 66 2.17 1.01 -20.83
N LYS A 67 1.35 0.95 -19.77
CA LYS A 67 0.66 2.13 -19.25
C LYS A 67 1.65 3.19 -18.75
N TYR A 68 2.69 2.78 -18.04
CA TYR A 68 3.74 3.70 -17.59
C TYR A 68 4.46 4.37 -18.78
N GLU A 69 4.86 3.60 -19.80
CA GLU A 69 5.53 4.13 -20.99
C GLU A 69 4.64 5.08 -21.80
N GLU A 70 3.34 4.86 -21.83
CA GLU A 70 2.38 5.80 -22.43
C GLU A 70 2.35 7.12 -21.63
N LEU A 71 2.19 7.01 -20.32
CA LEU A 71 2.04 8.15 -19.43
C LEU A 71 3.29 9.06 -19.42
N ILE A 72 4.49 8.50 -19.37
CA ILE A 72 5.73 9.33 -19.39
C ILE A 72 5.90 10.14 -20.68
N LYS A 73 5.22 9.74 -21.78
CA LYS A 73 5.28 10.45 -23.06
C LYS A 73 4.26 11.59 -23.16
N ILE A 74 3.10 11.43 -22.53
CA ILE A 74 1.95 12.33 -22.76
C ILE A 74 1.52 13.10 -21.53
N HIS A 75 1.81 12.58 -20.31
CA HIS A 75 1.32 13.20 -19.08
C HIS A 75 2.21 14.36 -18.64
N ASN A 76 1.59 15.49 -18.34
CA ASN A 76 2.24 16.67 -17.80
C ASN A 76 1.52 17.16 -16.55
N GLY A 77 2.29 17.64 -15.57
CA GLY A 77 1.75 18.15 -14.30
C GLY A 77 1.58 17.06 -13.23
N THR A 78 0.64 17.27 -12.32
CA THR A 78 0.38 16.38 -11.21
C THR A 78 -0.15 15.02 -11.66
N PHE A 79 0.37 13.94 -11.06
CA PHE A 79 -0.04 12.58 -11.35
C PHE A 79 -0.52 11.90 -10.07
N GLN A 80 -1.82 11.59 -10.00
CA GLN A 80 -2.47 11.11 -8.78
C GLN A 80 -2.17 12.05 -7.59
N GLN A 81 -1.45 11.58 -6.56
CA GLN A 81 -1.02 12.43 -5.44
C GLN A 81 0.39 13.02 -5.61
N ALA A 82 1.13 12.62 -6.64
CA ALA A 82 2.48 13.10 -6.88
C ALA A 82 2.50 14.41 -7.68
N PRO A 83 3.50 15.28 -7.47
CA PRO A 83 3.63 16.52 -8.24
C PRO A 83 3.97 16.30 -9.73
N SER A 84 4.45 15.12 -10.07
CA SER A 84 4.69 14.68 -11.47
C SER A 84 4.83 13.15 -11.51
N ILE A 85 4.74 12.57 -12.70
CA ILE A 85 4.93 11.11 -12.88
C ILE A 85 6.34 10.65 -12.48
N SER A 86 7.37 11.49 -12.65
CA SER A 86 8.74 11.17 -12.24
C SER A 86 8.97 11.20 -10.73
N LYS A 87 7.99 11.69 -9.97
CA LYS A 87 7.97 11.72 -8.50
C LYS A 87 6.89 10.81 -7.91
N ALA A 88 6.21 10.06 -8.77
CA ALA A 88 5.13 9.15 -8.36
C ALA A 88 5.67 7.91 -7.64
N TYR A 89 4.90 7.45 -6.69
CA TYR A 89 5.11 6.17 -6.03
C TYR A 89 4.43 5.05 -6.82
N ILE A 90 4.76 3.82 -6.47
CA ILE A 90 4.11 2.63 -7.07
C ILE A 90 2.60 2.64 -6.83
N THR A 91 2.16 3.18 -5.70
CA THR A 91 0.75 3.33 -5.34
C THR A 91 0.00 4.28 -6.26
N ASP A 92 0.64 5.34 -6.76
CA ASP A 92 0.05 6.23 -7.77
C ASP A 92 -0.19 5.48 -9.09
N MET A 93 0.75 4.64 -9.52
CA MET A 93 0.58 3.80 -10.71
C MET A 93 -0.51 2.74 -10.53
N ILE A 94 -0.60 2.14 -9.35
CA ILE A 94 -1.68 1.19 -9.03
C ILE A 94 -3.03 1.91 -9.09
N GLN A 95 -3.15 3.12 -8.55
CA GLN A 95 -4.36 3.92 -8.64
C GLN A 95 -4.74 4.22 -10.10
N GLU A 96 -3.76 4.50 -10.94
CA GLU A 96 -3.98 4.73 -12.38
C GLU A 96 -4.53 3.48 -13.08
N LEU A 97 -4.03 2.29 -12.73
CA LEU A 97 -4.56 1.03 -13.25
C LEU A 97 -6.01 0.81 -12.80
N ILE A 98 -6.33 1.10 -11.54
CA ILE A 98 -7.70 1.03 -11.00
C ILE A 98 -8.62 1.98 -11.79
N ASN A 99 -8.19 3.22 -12.01
CA ASN A 99 -8.93 4.21 -12.80
C ASN A 99 -9.16 3.75 -14.25
N SER A 100 -8.20 3.02 -14.80
CA SER A 100 -8.28 2.37 -16.12
C SER A 100 -9.10 1.08 -16.14
N LYS A 101 -9.80 0.74 -15.03
CA LYS A 101 -10.64 -0.46 -14.86
C LYS A 101 -9.89 -1.79 -14.94
N ILE A 102 -8.60 -1.78 -14.65
CA ILE A 102 -7.81 -3.01 -14.51
C ILE A 102 -8.07 -3.57 -13.12
N SER A 103 -8.47 -4.85 -13.05
CA SER A 103 -8.74 -5.52 -11.78
C SER A 103 -7.45 -5.83 -11.05
N ILE A 104 -7.42 -5.44 -9.78
CA ILE A 104 -6.32 -5.73 -8.87
C ILE A 104 -6.90 -6.47 -7.67
N GLU A 105 -6.42 -7.70 -7.47
CA GLU A 105 -6.95 -8.56 -6.43
C GLU A 105 -6.27 -8.31 -5.08
N PRO A 106 -7.04 -8.16 -4.00
CA PRO A 106 -6.48 -8.09 -2.64
C PRO A 106 -6.06 -9.48 -2.16
N ILE A 107 -4.92 -9.54 -1.48
CA ILE A 107 -4.48 -10.69 -0.70
C ILE A 107 -4.46 -10.25 0.76
N PHE A 108 -5.40 -10.74 1.53
CA PHE A 108 -5.50 -10.38 2.94
C PHE A 108 -4.42 -11.09 3.75
N VAL A 109 -3.63 -10.28 4.44
CA VAL A 109 -2.62 -10.75 5.37
C VAL A 109 -3.14 -10.56 6.78
N SER A 110 -2.98 -11.58 7.60
CA SER A 110 -3.30 -11.53 9.03
C SER A 110 -2.16 -12.18 9.81
N GLY A 111 -1.87 -11.65 10.98
CA GLY A 111 -0.81 -12.18 11.84
C GLY A 111 0.29 -11.16 12.11
N LYS A 112 1.49 -11.69 12.40
CA LYS A 112 2.64 -10.85 12.76
C LYS A 112 3.34 -10.35 11.49
N TRP A 113 3.40 -9.06 11.34
CA TRP A 113 4.21 -8.36 10.36
C TRP A 113 4.65 -7.00 10.94
N CYS A 114 5.61 -6.35 10.39
CA CYS A 114 5.95 -4.97 10.68
C CYS A 114 6.74 -4.34 9.52
N GLU A 115 6.61 -3.05 9.38
CA GLU A 115 7.54 -2.22 8.61
C GLU A 115 8.64 -1.71 9.53
N ILE A 116 9.84 -1.54 8.98
CA ILE A 116 10.99 -1.01 9.71
C ILE A 116 11.51 0.20 8.93
N ASP A 117 10.93 1.37 9.22
CA ASP A 117 11.32 2.65 8.63
C ASP A 117 12.20 3.45 9.57
N THR A 118 12.07 3.21 10.88
CA THR A 118 12.75 3.95 11.93
C THR A 118 13.44 3.01 12.92
N MET A 119 14.30 3.58 13.76
CA MET A 119 14.92 2.82 14.88
C MET A 119 13.89 2.40 15.93
N GLN A 120 12.78 3.13 16.04
CA GLN A 120 11.66 2.75 16.89
C GLN A 120 10.98 1.47 16.37
N ASP A 121 10.80 1.39 15.06
CA ASP A 121 10.17 0.21 14.42
C ASP A 121 11.04 -1.04 14.59
N LEU A 122 12.37 -0.90 14.43
CA LEU A 122 13.30 -2.01 14.67
C LEU A 122 13.15 -2.57 16.08
N LYS A 123 13.13 -1.70 17.10
CA LYS A 123 12.92 -2.11 18.51
C LYS A 123 11.55 -2.76 18.74
N ASN A 124 10.52 -2.30 18.04
CA ASN A 124 9.19 -2.89 18.12
C ASN A 124 9.14 -4.25 17.41
N ALA A 125 9.80 -4.37 16.26
CA ALA A 125 9.94 -5.64 15.55
C ALA A 125 10.63 -6.71 16.41
N GLU A 126 11.70 -6.36 17.12
CA GLU A 126 12.39 -7.26 18.07
C GLU A 126 11.42 -7.78 19.13
N LYS A 127 10.51 -6.95 19.65
CA LYS A 127 9.49 -7.38 20.62
C LYS A 127 8.44 -8.30 20.00
N ILE A 128 7.97 -7.98 18.78
CA ILE A 128 6.94 -8.74 18.05
C ILE A 128 7.48 -10.13 17.68
N PHE A 129 8.74 -10.19 17.23
CA PHE A 129 9.38 -11.38 16.71
C PHE A 129 10.42 -11.99 17.66
N SER A 130 10.51 -11.51 18.92
CA SER A 130 11.38 -12.15 19.89
C SER A 130 11.01 -13.63 19.97
N PHE A 131 11.87 -14.46 19.43
CA PHE A 131 11.85 -15.89 19.71
C PHE A 131 12.22 -16.02 21.18
N ASN A 132 11.30 -16.49 22.00
CA ASN A 132 11.72 -17.09 23.26
C ASN A 132 12.67 -18.22 22.88
N HIS A 133 13.96 -17.99 23.05
CA HIS A 133 14.92 -19.08 23.07
C HIS A 133 14.51 -19.99 24.25
N ILE A 134 13.70 -20.97 23.95
CA ILE A 134 13.55 -22.12 24.83
C ILE A 134 14.88 -22.85 24.67
N LEU A 135 15.81 -22.56 25.55
CA LEU A 135 16.97 -23.40 25.84
C LEU A 135 16.50 -24.59 26.70
#